data_581cefe39fb5cd9bdbc09c71546374f4
#
_entry.id   581cefe39fb5cd9bdbc09c71546374f4
#
_cell.length_a   1.000
_cell.length_b   1.000
_cell.length_c   1.000
_cell.angle_alpha   90.00
_cell.angle_beta   90.00
_cell.angle_gamma   90.00
#
_symmetry.space_group_name_H-M   'P 1'
#
loop_
_entity.id
_entity.type
_entity.pdbx_description
1 polymer ?
#
loop_
_entity_poly.entity_id
_entity_poly.type
_entity_poly.pdbx_seq_one_letter_code
_entity_poly.pdbx_strand_id
1 'polypeptide(L)' 'LITVVGLSMNADVKITTSSGALVAQGKSNGGTFTWDGNDASGKRVASGVYMVMTAKEDGSKGCVCKIAIVN' A
#
# COMPACT_ATOMS: atom_id res chain seq x y z
N LEU A 1 -0.16 -4.20 11.98
CA LEU A 1 -0.91 -4.43 10.74
C LEU A 1 -1.66 -3.17 10.34
N ILE A 2 -1.60 -2.88 9.07
CA ILE A 2 -2.28 -1.72 8.49
C ILE A 2 -3.28 -2.25 7.47
N THR A 3 -4.55 -1.86 7.63
CA THR A 3 -5.60 -2.32 6.75
C THR A 3 -6.12 -1.16 5.92
N VAL A 4 -6.09 -1.31 4.60
CA VAL A 4 -6.65 -0.34 3.65
C VAL A 4 -7.98 -0.89 3.16
N VAL A 5 -9.03 -0.09 3.28
CA VAL A 5 -10.39 -0.50 2.90
C VAL A 5 -10.93 0.40 1.80
N GLY A 6 -12.08 0.03 1.23
CA GLY A 6 -12.72 0.83 0.20
C GLY A 6 -12.08 0.69 -1.18
N LEU A 7 -11.33 -0.39 -1.39
CA LEU A 7 -10.65 -0.65 -2.65
C LEU A 7 -11.57 -1.39 -3.62
N SER A 8 -11.25 -1.32 -4.90
CA SER A 8 -11.86 -2.22 -5.89
C SER A 8 -11.38 -3.64 -5.65
N MET A 9 -12.16 -4.62 -6.08
CA MET A 9 -11.73 -6.02 -6.00
C MET A 9 -10.52 -6.23 -6.91
N ASN A 10 -9.53 -6.96 -6.40
CA ASN A 10 -8.29 -7.28 -7.13
C ASN A 10 -7.53 -6.04 -7.60
N ALA A 11 -7.66 -4.92 -6.88
CA ALA A 11 -6.89 -3.72 -7.19
C ALA A 11 -5.41 -3.97 -6.87
N ASP A 12 -4.54 -3.47 -7.74
CA ASP A 12 -3.12 -3.45 -7.45
C ASP A 12 -2.84 -2.38 -6.40
N VAL A 13 -2.09 -2.75 -5.36
CA VAL A 13 -1.73 -1.85 -4.27
C VAL A 13 -0.22 -1.75 -4.22
N LYS A 14 0.30 -0.52 -4.23
CA LYS A 14 1.72 -0.26 -4.07
C LYS A 14 1.90 0.71 -2.91
N ILE A 15 2.87 0.41 -2.06
CA ILE A 15 3.23 1.27 -0.94
C ILE A 15 4.65 1.77 -1.19
N THR A 16 4.80 3.08 -1.20
CA THR A 16 6.08 3.72 -1.49
C THR A 16 6.44 4.68 -0.38
N THR A 17 7.72 5.05 -0.33
CA THR A 17 8.16 6.18 0.49
C THR A 17 7.61 7.47 -0.10
N SER A 18 7.74 8.58 0.65
CA SER A 18 7.32 9.89 0.14
C SER A 18 8.13 10.32 -1.08
N SER A 19 9.31 9.75 -1.28
CA SER A 19 10.15 10.02 -2.46
C SER A 19 9.83 9.11 -3.66
N GLY A 20 8.93 8.14 -3.49
CA GLY A 20 8.49 7.27 -4.57
C GLY A 20 9.18 5.91 -4.63
N ALA A 21 10.05 5.58 -3.69
CA ALA A 21 10.70 4.27 -3.67
C ALA A 21 9.71 3.19 -3.22
N LEU A 22 9.59 2.12 -4.00
CA LEU A 22 8.67 1.03 -3.70
C LEU A 22 9.09 0.31 -2.42
N VAL A 23 8.15 0.13 -1.51
CA VAL A 23 8.36 -0.56 -0.23
C VAL A 23 7.67 -1.91 -0.23
N ALA A 24 6.42 -1.95 -0.66
CA ALA A 24 5.62 -3.17 -0.67
C ALA A 24 4.58 -3.08 -1.77
N GLN A 25 4.09 -4.24 -2.21
CA GLN A 25 3.02 -4.29 -3.20
C GLN A 25 2.22 -5.57 -3.03
N GLY A 26 1.01 -5.55 -3.54
CA GLY A 26 0.11 -6.68 -3.49
C GLY A 26 -1.19 -6.38 -4.18
N LYS A 27 -2.20 -7.22 -3.93
CA LYS A 27 -3.54 -7.03 -4.49
C LYS A 27 -4.55 -6.98 -3.36
N SER A 28 -5.58 -6.17 -3.52
CA SER A 28 -6.69 -6.15 -2.59
C SER A 28 -7.45 -7.48 -2.66
N ASN A 29 -7.97 -7.89 -1.52
CA ASN A 29 -8.79 -9.10 -1.42
C ASN A 29 -10.18 -8.65 -0.94
N GLY A 30 -11.15 -8.70 -1.85
CA GLY A 30 -12.50 -8.28 -1.53
C GLY A 30 -12.61 -6.81 -1.14
N GLY A 31 -11.77 -5.96 -1.72
CA GLY A 31 -11.79 -4.53 -1.43
C GLY A 31 -10.91 -4.11 -0.25
N THR A 32 -10.12 -5.03 0.29
CA THR A 32 -9.26 -4.78 1.45
C THR A 32 -7.83 -5.22 1.16
N PHE A 33 -6.87 -4.44 1.61
CA PHE A 33 -5.46 -4.82 1.57
C PHE A 33 -4.86 -4.65 2.96
N THR A 34 -4.17 -5.67 3.44
CA THR A 34 -3.51 -5.66 4.75
C THR A 34 -2.01 -5.67 4.55
N TRP A 35 -1.33 -4.73 5.19
CA TRP A 35 0.13 -4.61 5.14
C TRP A 35 0.69 -4.82 6.54
N ASP A 36 1.72 -5.64 6.64
CA ASP A 36 2.34 -5.98 7.93
C ASP A 36 3.35 -4.92 8.40
N GLY A 37 3.61 -3.88 7.60
CA GLY A 37 4.59 -2.85 7.95
C GLY A 37 6.01 -3.21 7.61
N ASN A 38 6.23 -4.27 6.84
CA ASN A 38 7.57 -4.70 6.43
C ASN A 38 7.78 -4.41 4.95
N ASP A 39 9.05 -4.20 4.58
CA ASP A 39 9.42 -4.06 3.18
C ASP A 39 9.47 -5.44 2.50
N ALA A 40 9.83 -5.45 1.21
CA ALA A 40 9.85 -6.68 0.43
C ALA A 40 10.87 -7.71 0.94
N SER A 41 11.86 -7.28 1.72
CA SER A 41 12.83 -8.18 2.32
C SER A 41 12.40 -8.71 3.69
N GLY A 42 11.22 -8.31 4.16
CA GLY A 42 10.71 -8.70 5.46
C GLY A 42 11.16 -7.85 6.61
N LYS A 43 11.83 -6.74 6.34
CA LYS A 43 12.36 -5.85 7.35
C LYS A 43 11.35 -4.76 7.68
N ARG A 44 11.18 -4.46 8.97
CA ARG A 44 10.27 -3.40 9.42
C ARG A 44 10.69 -2.05 8.83
N VAL A 45 9.73 -1.32 8.26
CA VAL A 45 10.00 0.00 7.71
C VAL A 45 10.20 1.02 8.83
N ALA A 46 10.98 2.07 8.54
CA ALA A 46 11.21 3.16 9.49
C ALA A 46 9.94 4.00 9.66
N SER A 47 9.85 4.68 10.80
CA SER A 47 8.78 5.65 11.01
C SER A 47 8.84 6.75 9.97
N GLY A 48 7.70 7.17 9.47
CA GLY A 48 7.63 8.21 8.47
C GLY A 48 6.32 8.20 7.71
N VAL A 49 6.27 9.00 6.65
CA VAL A 49 5.08 9.10 5.80
C VAL A 49 5.29 8.20 4.57
N TYR A 50 4.31 7.38 4.30
CA TYR A 50 4.31 6.47 3.15
C TYR A 50 3.08 6.75 2.29
N MET A 51 3.20 6.44 1.02
CA MET A 51 2.11 6.61 0.07
C MET A 51 1.56 5.25 -0.34
N VAL A 52 0.23 5.14 -0.32
CA VAL A 52 -0.47 3.95 -0.79
C VAL A 52 -1.13 4.31 -2.11
N MET A 53 -0.68 3.67 -3.17
CA MET A 53 -1.24 3.88 -4.51
C MET A 53 -1.98 2.63 -4.93
N THR A 54 -3.17 2.82 -5.51
CA THR A 54 -3.98 1.71 -6.00
C THR A 54 -4.27 1.90 -7.49
N ALA A 55 -4.41 0.79 -8.19
CA ALA A 55 -4.86 0.77 -9.57
C ALA A 55 -5.92 -0.31 -9.71
N LYS A 56 -6.95 -0.04 -10.50
CA LYS A 56 -8.01 -1.00 -10.75
C LYS A 56 -7.51 -2.14 -11.62
N GLU A 57 -8.25 -3.25 -11.61
CA GLU A 57 -7.90 -4.44 -12.38
C GLU A 57 -7.75 -4.16 -13.88
N ASP A 58 -8.49 -3.19 -14.41
CA ASP A 58 -8.40 -2.79 -15.82
C ASP A 58 -7.22 -1.86 -16.11
N GLY A 59 -6.38 -1.58 -15.12
CA GLY A 59 -5.21 -0.71 -15.26
C GLY A 59 -5.48 0.76 -15.06
N SER A 60 -6.73 1.17 -14.85
CA SER A 60 -7.05 2.58 -14.58
C SER A 60 -6.58 2.95 -13.18
N LYS A 61 -6.28 4.23 -12.98
CA LYS A 61 -5.84 4.72 -11.68
C LYS A 61 -6.94 4.60 -10.64
N GLY A 62 -6.56 4.14 -9.45
CA GLY A 62 -7.42 4.18 -8.28
C GLY A 62 -7.15 5.41 -7.44
N CYS A 63 -6.80 5.21 -6.18
CA CYS A 63 -6.58 6.27 -5.22
C CYS A 63 -5.11 6.36 -4.83
N VAL A 64 -4.71 7.56 -4.39
CA VAL A 64 -3.42 7.77 -3.72
C VAL A 64 -3.71 8.33 -2.34
N CYS A 65 -3.24 7.64 -1.31
CA CYS A 65 -3.41 8.05 0.07
C CYS A 65 -2.07 8.12 0.76
N LYS A 66 -1.97 9.00 1.75
CA LYS A 66 -0.78 9.08 2.60
C LYS A 66 -1.10 8.42 3.93
N ILE A 67 -0.13 7.67 4.45
CA ILE A 67 -0.23 7.06 5.77
C ILE A 67 1.02 7.40 6.57
N ALA A 68 0.87 7.50 7.87
CA ALA A 68 1.98 7.71 8.78
C ALA A 68 2.26 6.42 9.52
N ILE A 69 3.52 6.00 9.54
CA ILE A 69 3.97 4.83 10.29
C ILE A 69 4.75 5.33 11.49
N VAL A 70 4.37 4.84 12.65
CA VAL A 70 5.07 5.14 13.90
C VAL A 70 5.48 3.81 14.54
N ASN A 71 6.77 3.61 14.62
CA ASN A 71 7.33 2.41 15.25
C ASN A 71 7.71 2.67 16.70
#